data_02f7db511d0089e31864331f779fd61d
#
_entry.id   02f7db511d0089e31864331f779fd61d
#
_cell.length_a   1.000
_cell.length_b   1.000
_cell.length_c   1.000
_cell.angle_alpha   90.00
_cell.angle_beta   90.00
_cell.angle_gamma   90.00
#
_symmetry.space_group_name_H-M   'P 1'
#
loop_
_entity.id
_entity.type
_entity.pdbx_description
1 polymer ?
#
loop_
_entity_poly.entity_id
_entity_poly.type
_entity_poly.pdbx_seq_one_letter_code
_entity_poly.pdbx_strand_id
1 'polypeptide(L)'
;MYHHFPGGRAQLIDEAVALAGDFIAGLIDAAMGADDPVEAVDAFFELWRDRLVESGFRAGCPIVAVAVETNDDAPQLARSAAAVFARWQEALAALFLRHGLTEERSRRLGAFIIAAVEGAVIMCRAERSTAPIEAAAAEIHDLLRYALRDRPGTGSGPRSEA
;
A
#
# COMPACT_ATOMS: atom_id res chain seq x y z
N MET A 1 4.24 30.54 -15.77
CA MET A 1 3.62 29.58 -14.85
C MET A 1 4.60 28.75 -14.02
N TYR A 2 5.89 28.66 -14.37
CA TYR A 2 6.88 27.83 -13.66
C TYR A 2 7.94 28.61 -12.86
N HIS A 3 7.63 29.84 -12.41
CA HIS A 3 8.58 30.67 -11.63
C HIS A 3 9.05 30.04 -10.30
N HIS A 4 8.30 29.08 -9.77
CA HIS A 4 8.65 28.35 -8.53
C HIS A 4 9.36 27.01 -8.78
N PHE A 5 9.48 26.56 -10.03
CA PHE A 5 10.08 25.27 -10.38
C PHE A 5 11.16 25.48 -11.47
N PRO A 6 12.39 25.85 -11.08
CA PRO A 6 13.49 26.07 -12.05
C PRO A 6 13.78 24.87 -12.96
N GLY A 7 13.54 23.63 -12.47
CA GLY A 7 13.63 22.38 -13.23
C GLY A 7 12.40 22.04 -14.05
N GLY A 8 11.42 22.98 -14.15
CA GLY A 8 10.24 22.83 -14.98
C GLY A 8 9.27 21.74 -14.52
N ARG A 9 8.58 21.11 -15.50
CA ARG A 9 7.55 20.09 -15.24
C ARG A 9 8.10 18.86 -14.52
N ALA A 10 9.31 18.44 -14.82
CA ALA A 10 9.93 17.26 -14.21
C ALA A 10 10.14 17.46 -12.70
N GLN A 11 10.64 18.63 -12.29
CA GLN A 11 10.80 18.96 -10.88
C GLN A 11 9.43 18.99 -10.16
N LEU A 12 8.41 19.62 -10.76
CA LEU A 12 7.07 19.66 -10.18
C LEU A 12 6.51 18.25 -9.94
N ILE A 13 6.68 17.35 -10.91
CA ILE A 13 6.20 15.96 -10.79
C ILE A 13 6.99 15.23 -9.71
N ASP A 14 8.31 15.37 -9.66
CA ASP A 14 9.16 14.71 -8.66
C ASP A 14 8.81 15.16 -7.23
N GLU A 15 8.61 16.45 -7.01
CA GLU A 15 8.16 16.99 -5.72
C GLU A 15 6.74 16.51 -5.36
N ALA A 16 5.83 16.40 -6.32
CA ALA A 16 4.49 15.85 -6.09
C ALA A 16 4.54 14.35 -5.74
N VAL A 17 5.40 13.57 -6.39
CA VAL A 17 5.67 12.16 -6.08
C VAL A 17 6.21 12.02 -4.67
N ALA A 18 7.20 12.84 -4.29
CA ALA A 18 7.76 12.81 -2.95
C ALA A 18 6.71 13.12 -1.87
N LEU A 19 5.94 14.19 -2.07
CA LEU A 19 4.88 14.60 -1.13
C LEU A 19 3.80 13.51 -0.95
N ALA A 20 3.34 12.92 -2.06
CA ALA A 20 2.36 11.85 -2.01
C ALA A 20 2.95 10.58 -1.34
N GLY A 21 4.21 10.28 -1.65
CA GLY A 21 4.95 9.18 -1.03
C GLY A 21 5.07 9.34 0.48
N ASP A 22 5.39 10.53 0.95
CA ASP A 22 5.51 10.86 2.36
C ASP A 22 4.16 10.79 3.09
N PHE A 23 3.09 11.25 2.44
CA PHE A 23 1.75 11.16 3.00
C PHE A 23 1.34 9.71 3.27
N ILE A 24 1.46 8.82 2.29
CA ILE A 24 1.12 7.39 2.45
C ILE A 24 2.07 6.69 3.43
N ALA A 25 3.37 6.99 3.37
CA ALA A 25 4.31 6.45 4.36
C ALA A 25 3.92 6.86 5.79
N GLY A 26 3.52 8.11 6.01
CA GLY A 26 3.04 8.57 7.30
C GLY A 26 1.79 7.82 7.79
N LEU A 27 0.88 7.43 6.89
CA LEU A 27 -0.27 6.59 7.25
C LEU A 27 0.17 5.17 7.66
N ILE A 28 1.11 4.57 6.92
CA ILE A 28 1.65 3.25 7.26
C ILE A 28 2.42 3.33 8.59
N ASP A 29 3.22 4.36 8.80
CA ASP A 29 3.96 4.58 10.05
C ASP A 29 3.01 4.75 11.25
N ALA A 30 1.89 5.46 11.08
CA ALA A 30 0.86 5.55 12.11
C ALA A 30 0.25 4.16 12.42
N ALA A 31 0.02 3.34 11.40
CA ALA A 31 -0.43 1.97 11.53
C ALA A 31 0.60 1.05 12.20
N MET A 32 1.90 1.40 12.17
CA MET A 32 2.96 0.67 12.84
C MET A 32 2.77 0.59 14.36
N GLY A 33 2.00 1.49 14.97
CA GLY A 33 1.63 1.46 16.38
C GLY A 33 0.37 0.64 16.69
N ALA A 34 -0.31 0.08 15.69
CA ALA A 34 -1.53 -0.67 15.89
C ALA A 34 -1.27 -2.02 16.59
N ASP A 35 -2.15 -2.37 17.52
CA ASP A 35 -2.10 -3.67 18.22
C ASP A 35 -2.53 -4.82 17.30
N ASP A 36 -3.42 -4.55 16.34
CA ASP A 36 -3.85 -5.50 15.31
C ASP A 36 -3.47 -5.00 13.90
N PRO A 37 -2.53 -5.68 13.22
CA PRO A 37 -2.11 -5.29 11.90
C PRO A 37 -3.19 -5.49 10.83
N VAL A 38 -4.20 -6.32 11.08
CA VAL A 38 -5.34 -6.50 10.17
C VAL A 38 -6.21 -5.26 10.20
N GLU A 39 -6.57 -4.76 11.39
CA GLU A 39 -7.34 -3.52 11.54
C GLU A 39 -6.63 -2.32 10.90
N ALA A 40 -5.30 -2.26 11.02
CA ALA A 40 -4.50 -1.22 10.38
C ALA A 40 -4.60 -1.24 8.85
N VAL A 41 -4.56 -2.43 8.26
CA VAL A 41 -4.72 -2.61 6.81
C VAL A 41 -6.16 -2.33 6.37
N ASP A 42 -7.15 -2.80 7.13
CA ASP A 42 -8.57 -2.51 6.86
C ASP A 42 -8.82 -0.99 6.83
N ALA A 43 -8.32 -0.26 7.81
CA ALA A 43 -8.43 1.21 7.87
C ALA A 43 -7.78 1.91 6.64
N PHE A 44 -6.70 1.33 6.09
CA PHE A 44 -6.08 1.85 4.88
C PHE A 44 -6.97 1.66 3.63
N PHE A 45 -7.66 0.52 3.53
CA PHE A 45 -8.65 0.29 2.47
C PHE A 45 -9.86 1.22 2.61
N GLU A 46 -10.37 1.43 3.83
CA GLU A 46 -11.47 2.36 4.11
C GLU A 46 -11.11 3.80 3.72
N LEU A 47 -9.91 4.26 4.05
CA LEU A 47 -9.42 5.58 3.65
C LEU A 47 -9.48 5.76 2.12
N TRP A 48 -9.04 4.76 1.36
CA TRP A 48 -9.09 4.83 -0.11
C TRP A 48 -10.51 4.79 -0.64
N ARG A 49 -11.39 3.94 -0.06
CA ARG A 49 -12.81 3.91 -0.40
C ARG A 49 -13.45 5.30 -0.22
N ASP A 50 -13.23 5.92 0.93
CA ASP A 50 -13.83 7.21 1.26
C ASP A 50 -13.30 8.31 0.31
N ARG A 51 -12.01 8.34 0.04
CA ARG A 51 -11.42 9.26 -0.95
C ARG A 51 -11.99 9.09 -2.35
N LEU A 52 -12.24 7.86 -2.78
CA LEU A 52 -12.87 7.58 -4.08
C LEU A 52 -14.28 8.15 -4.14
N VAL A 53 -15.10 7.92 -3.10
CA VAL A 53 -16.48 8.43 -3.00
C VAL A 53 -16.49 9.96 -2.95
N GLU A 54 -15.75 10.58 -2.04
CA GLU A 54 -15.66 12.02 -1.86
C GLU A 54 -15.22 12.75 -3.13
N SER A 55 -14.30 12.17 -3.89
CA SER A 55 -13.82 12.74 -5.15
C SER A 55 -14.75 12.46 -6.35
N GLY A 56 -15.84 11.71 -6.17
CA GLY A 56 -16.66 11.20 -7.27
C GLY A 56 -15.85 10.31 -8.21
N PHE A 57 -15.05 9.42 -7.66
CA PHE A 57 -14.15 8.48 -8.37
C PHE A 57 -13.08 9.14 -9.24
N ARG A 58 -12.63 10.36 -8.86
CA ARG A 58 -11.52 11.05 -9.54
C ARG A 58 -10.19 10.89 -8.81
N ALA A 59 -10.21 10.60 -7.51
CA ALA A 59 -8.99 10.32 -6.74
C ALA A 59 -8.26 9.11 -7.30
N GLY A 60 -6.94 9.13 -7.22
CA GLY A 60 -6.06 8.05 -7.62
C GLY A 60 -4.66 8.27 -7.07
N CYS A 61 -3.84 7.25 -7.12
CA CYS A 61 -2.46 7.33 -6.67
C CYS A 61 -1.59 8.06 -7.71
N PRO A 62 -0.97 9.19 -7.35
CA PRO A 62 -0.09 9.90 -8.28
C PRO A 62 1.19 9.09 -8.60
N ILE A 63 1.60 8.19 -7.71
CA ILE A 63 2.77 7.33 -7.92
C ILE A 63 2.50 6.34 -9.06
N VAL A 64 1.30 5.73 -9.07
CA VAL A 64 0.86 4.86 -10.17
C VAL A 64 0.80 5.63 -11.48
N ALA A 65 0.23 6.84 -11.47
CA ALA A 65 0.15 7.67 -12.67
C ALA A 65 1.55 7.93 -13.26
N VAL A 66 2.52 8.30 -12.41
CA VAL A 66 3.90 8.49 -12.84
C VAL A 66 4.51 7.19 -13.34
N ALA A 67 4.35 6.08 -12.61
CA ALA A 67 4.93 4.80 -13.00
C ALA A 67 4.42 4.28 -14.36
N VAL A 68 3.13 4.55 -14.68
CA VAL A 68 2.50 4.11 -15.95
C VAL A 68 2.81 5.07 -17.09
N GLU A 69 2.85 6.39 -16.83
CA GLU A 69 3.05 7.41 -17.87
C GLU A 69 4.54 7.69 -18.15
N THR A 70 5.45 7.21 -17.29
CA THR A 70 6.88 7.44 -17.48
C THR A 70 7.41 6.56 -18.61
N ASN A 71 8.06 7.20 -19.57
CA ASN A 71 8.73 6.57 -20.69
C ASN A 71 10.26 6.76 -20.59
N ASP A 72 10.97 6.36 -21.62
CA ASP A 72 12.44 6.46 -21.69
C ASP A 72 12.97 7.91 -21.60
N ASP A 73 12.11 8.92 -21.84
CA ASP A 73 12.51 10.33 -21.79
C ASP A 73 12.64 10.87 -20.35
N ALA A 74 12.08 10.17 -19.34
CA ALA A 74 12.11 10.61 -17.95
C ALA A 74 12.42 9.47 -16.95
N PRO A 75 13.55 8.76 -17.10
CA PRO A 75 13.87 7.58 -16.27
C PRO A 75 14.06 7.91 -14.79
N GLN A 76 14.32 9.16 -14.43
CA GLN A 76 14.40 9.61 -13.04
C GLN A 76 13.03 9.51 -12.35
N LEU A 77 11.92 9.82 -13.04
CA LEU A 77 10.58 9.74 -12.47
C LEU A 77 10.19 8.29 -12.21
N ALA A 78 10.54 7.36 -13.09
CA ALA A 78 10.35 5.93 -12.86
C ALA A 78 11.12 5.46 -11.61
N ARG A 79 12.36 5.93 -11.43
CA ARG A 79 13.14 5.61 -10.22
C ARG A 79 12.52 6.19 -8.96
N SER A 80 12.02 7.44 -9.00
CA SER A 80 11.33 8.05 -7.86
C SER A 80 10.07 7.26 -7.48
N ALA A 81 9.24 6.88 -8.45
CA ALA A 81 8.06 6.06 -8.20
C ALA A 81 8.42 4.68 -7.62
N ALA A 82 9.43 4.02 -8.18
CA ALA A 82 9.90 2.72 -7.68
C ALA A 82 10.41 2.81 -6.24
N ALA A 83 11.15 3.87 -5.88
CA ALA A 83 11.63 4.09 -4.52
C ALA A 83 10.49 4.31 -3.52
N VAL A 84 9.43 5.02 -3.92
CA VAL A 84 8.23 5.21 -3.08
C VAL A 84 7.52 3.88 -2.86
N PHE A 85 7.27 3.08 -3.90
CA PHE A 85 6.65 1.76 -3.75
C PHE A 85 7.49 0.83 -2.87
N ALA A 86 8.82 0.81 -3.03
CA ALA A 86 9.71 0.01 -2.19
C ALA A 86 9.56 0.41 -0.71
N ARG A 87 9.56 1.70 -0.39
CA ARG A 87 9.37 2.21 0.97
C ARG A 87 8.05 1.77 1.59
N TRP A 88 6.95 1.82 0.85
CA TRP A 88 5.64 1.37 1.35
C TRP A 88 5.59 -0.14 1.60
N GLN A 89 6.15 -0.92 0.67
CA GLN A 89 6.24 -2.38 0.82
C GLN A 89 7.09 -2.77 2.03
N GLU A 90 8.23 -2.10 2.24
CA GLU A 90 9.10 -2.32 3.39
C GLU A 90 8.43 -1.97 4.70
N ALA A 91 7.69 -0.86 4.77
CA ALA A 91 6.96 -0.46 5.96
C ALA A 91 5.87 -1.48 6.33
N LEU A 92 5.08 -1.96 5.37
CA LEU A 92 4.11 -3.04 5.62
C LEU A 92 4.79 -4.35 6.01
N ALA A 93 5.91 -4.70 5.36
CA ALA A 93 6.67 -5.89 5.72
C ALA A 93 7.20 -5.82 7.17
N ALA A 94 7.68 -4.65 7.60
CA ALA A 94 8.12 -4.42 8.96
C ALA A 94 6.97 -4.55 9.98
N LEU A 95 5.76 -4.08 9.63
CA LEU A 95 4.56 -4.27 10.44
C LEU A 95 4.28 -5.76 10.66
N PHE A 96 4.22 -6.56 9.60
CA PHE A 96 3.93 -7.98 9.69
C PHE A 96 5.02 -8.78 10.39
N LEU A 97 6.30 -8.42 10.17
CA LEU A 97 7.44 -9.03 10.85
C LEU A 97 7.36 -8.85 12.38
N ARG A 98 7.00 -7.66 12.85
CA ARG A 98 6.79 -7.40 14.29
C ARG A 98 5.65 -8.22 14.87
N HIS A 99 4.66 -8.55 14.06
CA HIS A 99 3.52 -9.39 14.48
C HIS A 99 3.77 -10.90 14.28
N GLY A 100 5.03 -11.30 14.05
CA GLY A 100 5.48 -12.68 14.11
C GLY A 100 5.40 -13.47 12.81
N LEU A 101 5.20 -12.82 11.67
CA LEU A 101 5.38 -13.48 10.37
C LEU A 101 6.87 -13.59 10.02
N THR A 102 7.22 -14.56 9.19
CA THR A 102 8.58 -14.66 8.65
C THR A 102 8.91 -13.50 7.73
N GLU A 103 10.18 -13.16 7.60
CA GLU A 103 10.66 -12.07 6.74
C GLU A 103 10.18 -12.24 5.29
N GLU A 104 10.31 -13.46 4.75
CA GLU A 104 9.87 -13.77 3.40
C GLU A 104 8.36 -13.56 3.21
N ARG A 105 7.54 -14.03 4.18
CA ARG A 105 6.08 -13.88 4.13
C ARG A 105 5.67 -12.41 4.26
N SER A 106 6.31 -11.67 5.15
CA SER A 106 6.07 -10.26 5.38
C SER A 106 6.33 -9.42 4.12
N ARG A 107 7.46 -9.65 3.44
CA ARG A 107 7.78 -8.98 2.18
C ARG A 107 6.75 -9.28 1.07
N ARG A 108 6.37 -10.55 0.90
CA ARG A 108 5.38 -10.93 -0.12
C ARG A 108 4.01 -10.29 0.17
N LEU A 109 3.58 -10.28 1.42
CA LEU A 109 2.31 -9.64 1.80
C LEU A 109 2.35 -8.13 1.61
N GLY A 110 3.44 -7.46 2.00
CA GLY A 110 3.59 -6.03 1.78
C GLY A 110 3.48 -5.65 0.29
N ALA A 111 4.19 -6.38 -0.57
CA ALA A 111 4.12 -6.16 -2.02
C ALA A 111 2.72 -6.46 -2.58
N PHE A 112 2.10 -7.55 -2.15
CA PHE A 112 0.77 -7.95 -2.62
C PHE A 112 -0.31 -6.93 -2.23
N ILE A 113 -0.30 -6.42 -0.98
CA ILE A 113 -1.28 -5.45 -0.51
C ILE A 113 -1.19 -4.15 -1.30
N ILE A 114 0.03 -3.63 -1.53
CA ILE A 114 0.20 -2.41 -2.34
C ILE A 114 -0.33 -2.65 -3.77
N ALA A 115 0.00 -3.77 -4.39
CA ALA A 115 -0.48 -4.09 -5.73
C ALA A 115 -2.01 -4.23 -5.79
N ALA A 116 -2.63 -4.84 -4.77
CA ALA A 116 -4.08 -5.01 -4.68
C ALA A 116 -4.81 -3.67 -4.50
N VAL A 117 -4.34 -2.80 -3.59
CA VAL A 117 -4.92 -1.47 -3.39
C VAL A 117 -4.84 -0.65 -4.67
N GLU A 118 -3.67 -0.57 -5.30
CA GLU A 118 -3.49 0.24 -6.51
C GLU A 118 -4.33 -0.28 -7.67
N GLY A 119 -4.40 -1.60 -7.85
CA GLY A 119 -5.27 -2.23 -8.84
C GLY A 119 -6.75 -1.96 -8.57
N ALA A 120 -7.20 -2.13 -7.33
CA ALA A 120 -8.57 -1.87 -6.92
C ALA A 120 -8.98 -0.40 -7.12
N VAL A 121 -8.10 0.55 -6.77
CA VAL A 121 -8.34 1.99 -7.00
C VAL A 121 -8.54 2.28 -8.48
N ILE A 122 -7.72 1.72 -9.38
CA ILE A 122 -7.87 1.89 -10.83
C ILE A 122 -9.22 1.33 -11.31
N MET A 123 -9.60 0.14 -10.86
CA MET A 123 -10.87 -0.50 -11.21
C MET A 123 -12.05 0.32 -10.70
N CYS A 124 -12.03 0.77 -9.44
CA CYS A 124 -13.07 1.63 -8.88
C CYS A 124 -13.29 2.91 -9.69
N ARG A 125 -12.22 3.52 -10.18
CA ARG A 125 -12.30 4.71 -11.05
C ARG A 125 -12.96 4.39 -12.39
N ALA A 126 -12.57 3.28 -13.01
CA ALA A 126 -13.12 2.85 -14.31
C ALA A 126 -14.60 2.48 -14.20
N GLU A 127 -14.97 1.76 -13.16
CA GLU A 127 -16.34 1.27 -12.94
C GLU A 127 -17.25 2.29 -12.25
N ARG A 128 -16.67 3.35 -11.66
CA ARG A 128 -17.35 4.34 -10.79
C ARG A 128 -18.13 3.66 -9.66
N SER A 129 -17.49 2.68 -9.02
CA SER A 129 -18.03 1.81 -7.98
C SER A 129 -16.97 1.53 -6.93
N THR A 130 -17.38 1.32 -5.67
CA THR A 130 -16.50 0.87 -4.57
C THR A 130 -16.30 -0.63 -4.54
N ALA A 131 -17.07 -1.40 -5.32
CA ALA A 131 -17.05 -2.86 -5.28
C ALA A 131 -15.64 -3.49 -5.43
N PRO A 132 -14.76 -3.02 -6.33
CA PRO A 132 -13.42 -3.60 -6.44
C PRO A 132 -12.55 -3.42 -5.18
N ILE A 133 -12.61 -2.26 -4.52
CA ILE A 133 -11.81 -2.02 -3.31
C ILE A 133 -12.39 -2.75 -2.10
N GLU A 134 -13.70 -2.88 -2.00
CA GLU A 134 -14.37 -3.66 -0.97
C GLU A 134 -14.06 -5.16 -1.10
N ALA A 135 -14.06 -5.69 -2.33
CA ALA A 135 -13.68 -7.08 -2.58
C ALA A 135 -12.20 -7.34 -2.23
N ALA A 136 -11.30 -6.45 -2.63
CA ALA A 136 -9.87 -6.58 -2.30
C ALA A 136 -9.64 -6.50 -0.79
N ALA A 137 -10.34 -5.60 -0.08
CA ALA A 137 -10.26 -5.48 1.37
C ALA A 137 -10.69 -6.78 2.08
N ALA A 138 -11.84 -7.35 1.69
CA ALA A 138 -12.35 -8.59 2.28
C ALA A 138 -11.37 -9.76 2.12
N GLU A 139 -10.85 -9.98 0.91
CA GLU A 139 -9.89 -11.06 0.65
C GLU A 139 -8.56 -10.86 1.40
N ILE A 140 -8.08 -9.63 1.50
CA ILE A 140 -6.84 -9.33 2.24
C ILE A 140 -7.06 -9.47 3.74
N HIS A 141 -8.20 -9.05 4.28
CA HIS A 141 -8.59 -9.29 5.67
C HIS A 141 -8.48 -10.78 6.02
N ASP A 142 -9.16 -11.64 5.26
CA ASP A 142 -9.17 -13.08 5.50
C ASP A 142 -7.77 -13.70 5.36
N LEU A 143 -7.02 -13.29 4.35
CA LEU A 143 -5.64 -13.72 4.13
C LEU A 143 -4.72 -13.36 5.32
N LEU A 144 -4.83 -12.14 5.84
CA LEU A 144 -4.04 -11.69 6.99
C LEU A 144 -4.45 -12.40 8.28
N ARG A 145 -5.76 -12.56 8.53
CA ARG A 145 -6.26 -13.33 9.67
C ARG A 145 -5.77 -14.76 9.65
N TYR A 146 -5.74 -15.40 8.48
CA TYR A 146 -5.18 -16.74 8.34
C TYR A 146 -3.67 -16.75 8.60
N ALA A 147 -2.92 -15.87 7.92
CA ALA A 147 -1.46 -15.83 8.02
C ALA A 147 -0.97 -15.57 9.45
N LEU A 148 -1.68 -14.71 10.20
CA LEU A 148 -1.33 -14.36 11.58
C LEU A 148 -1.71 -15.44 12.60
N ARG A 149 -2.67 -16.31 12.31
CA ARG A 149 -2.98 -17.48 13.14
C ARG A 149 -1.98 -18.62 12.95
N ASP A 150 -1.50 -18.81 11.72
CA ASP A 150 -0.57 -19.89 11.34
C ASP A 150 0.91 -19.49 11.52
N ARG A 151 1.23 -18.81 12.64
CA ARG A 151 2.61 -18.35 12.91
C ARG A 151 3.50 -19.54 13.31
N PRO A 152 4.74 -19.60 12.83
CA PRO A 152 5.72 -20.55 13.36
C PRO A 152 5.97 -20.22 14.84
N GLY A 153 5.50 -21.06 15.74
CA GLY A 153 5.70 -20.92 17.20
C GLY A 153 4.43 -21.05 18.06
N THR A 154 3.22 -21.04 17.46
CA THR A 154 1.97 -21.33 18.21
C THR A 154 1.49 -22.76 18.08
N GLY A 155 2.30 -23.65 17.48
CA GLY A 155 2.02 -25.07 17.38
C GLY A 155 2.07 -25.69 18.77
N SER A 156 0.93 -26.21 19.23
CA SER A 156 0.72 -27.05 20.40
C SER A 156 1.91 -27.96 20.65
N GLY A 157 2.49 -27.83 21.85
CA GLY A 157 3.46 -28.79 22.38
C GLY A 157 2.91 -30.21 22.32
N PRO A 158 3.77 -31.24 22.27
CA PRO A 158 3.35 -32.63 22.15
C PRO A 158 2.40 -32.97 23.29
N ARG A 159 1.21 -33.47 22.96
CA ARG A 159 0.35 -34.10 23.96
C ARG A 159 1.17 -35.24 24.55
N SER A 160 1.54 -35.10 25.81
CA SER A 160 2.10 -36.17 26.59
C SER A 160 1.01 -37.24 26.71
N GLU A 161 1.13 -38.31 25.94
CA GLU A 161 0.42 -39.55 26.20
C GLU A 161 1.10 -40.20 27.43
N ALA A 162 0.38 -40.24 28.52
CA ALA A 162 0.64 -41.08 29.66
C ALA A 162 -0.38 -42.21 29.72
#